data_f03a1ed8ac5a7c5a3f2306934430aef2
#
_entry.id   f03a1ed8ac5a7c5a3f2306934430aef2
#
_cell.length_a   1.000
_cell.length_b   1.000
_cell.length_c   1.000
_cell.angle_alpha   90.00
_cell.angle_beta   90.00
_cell.angle_gamma   90.00
#
_symmetry.space_group_name_H-M   'P 1'
#
loop_
_entity.id
_entity.type
_entity.pdbx_description
1 polymer ?
#
loop_
_entity_poly.entity_id
_entity_poly.type
_entity_poly.pdbx_seq_one_letter_code
_entity_poly.pdbx_strand_id
1 'polypeptide(L)'
;MPIHPTAIVDPSARIDDTAVIGPFCVIGADVSIGAHTGLKAHVYVEGPTTIGEENIIYPYTTVGVAPQDLKYHGERAETRIGSRNKIREFVTIHRGTTGGGMVTTIGDENLLMAYSHIAHDVHLGSHCVLANGVTLAGHVIIGDWAVIGAFTGIHQFCRIGKHSMVGGYSVITQDVMPFSTTVSKRDNSVFGANSTGLERRGFDPIAIEHLQNALRLLTRAKLNTSQAIERIEAEIPATPEIADLLAFIQSSERGVVK
;
A
#
# COMPACT_ATOMS: atom_id res chain seq x y z
N MET A 1 20.31 -17.23 22.65
CA MET A 1 20.86 -15.86 22.70
C MET A 1 19.92 -14.94 21.96
N PRO A 2 19.57 -13.82 22.51
CA PRO A 2 18.60 -12.91 21.88
C PRO A 2 19.08 -12.28 20.55
N ILE A 3 20.40 -12.26 20.31
CA ILE A 3 20.98 -11.71 19.08
C ILE A 3 21.60 -12.83 18.26
N HIS A 4 21.14 -13.01 17.00
CA HIS A 4 21.68 -14.04 16.11
C HIS A 4 23.12 -13.71 15.71
N PRO A 5 24.05 -14.71 15.62
CA PRO A 5 25.46 -14.48 15.32
C PRO A 5 25.76 -13.80 13.98
N THR A 6 24.84 -13.85 13.02
CA THR A 6 24.97 -13.17 11.72
C THR A 6 24.37 -11.76 11.71
N ALA A 7 23.79 -11.29 12.81
CA ALA A 7 23.31 -9.91 12.91
C ALA A 7 24.53 -8.98 13.10
N ILE A 8 24.46 -7.82 12.48
CA ILE A 8 25.44 -6.74 12.65
C ILE A 8 24.81 -5.68 13.53
N VAL A 9 25.40 -5.45 14.70
CA VAL A 9 24.88 -4.49 15.68
C VAL A 9 25.98 -3.49 16.01
N ASP A 10 25.66 -2.19 15.85
CA ASP A 10 26.59 -1.12 16.22
C ASP A 10 26.80 -1.11 17.75
N PRO A 11 28.02 -0.92 18.24
CA PRO A 11 28.33 -0.91 19.68
C PRO A 11 27.57 0.16 20.50
N SER A 12 27.10 1.23 19.87
CA SER A 12 26.31 2.29 20.52
C SER A 12 24.81 1.95 20.62
N ALA A 13 24.34 0.90 19.94
CA ALA A 13 22.95 0.48 20.00
C ALA A 13 22.60 -0.07 21.39
N ARG A 14 21.44 0.32 21.89
CA ARG A 14 20.89 -0.14 23.17
C ARG A 14 19.75 -1.12 22.92
N ILE A 15 20.00 -2.38 23.15
CA ILE A 15 19.03 -3.46 22.91
C ILE A 15 18.70 -4.09 24.27
N ASP A 16 17.43 -4.12 24.63
CA ASP A 16 16.99 -4.80 25.87
C ASP A 16 17.37 -6.28 25.84
N ASP A 17 17.72 -6.84 26.99
CA ASP A 17 18.17 -8.23 27.12
C ASP A 17 17.12 -9.26 26.71
N THR A 18 15.86 -8.88 26.71
CA THR A 18 14.72 -9.74 26.30
C THR A 18 14.34 -9.60 24.82
N ALA A 19 14.89 -8.59 24.13
CA ALA A 19 14.65 -8.41 22.70
C ALA A 19 15.34 -9.49 21.87
N VAL A 20 14.74 -9.87 20.76
CA VAL A 20 15.24 -10.93 19.86
C VAL A 20 15.60 -10.35 18.50
N ILE A 21 16.89 -10.44 18.13
CA ILE A 21 17.39 -9.99 16.85
C ILE A 21 17.71 -11.19 15.96
N GLY A 22 16.93 -11.33 14.87
CA GLY A 22 17.05 -12.45 13.92
C GLY A 22 18.30 -12.39 13.04
N PRO A 23 18.48 -13.40 12.18
CA PRO A 23 19.64 -13.50 11.31
C PRO A 23 19.69 -12.36 10.27
N PHE A 24 20.90 -11.93 9.95
CA PHE A 24 21.19 -10.92 8.92
C PHE A 24 20.50 -9.55 9.16
N CYS A 25 20.06 -9.28 10.40
CA CYS A 25 19.64 -7.93 10.77
C CYS A 25 20.85 -7.00 10.85
N VAL A 26 20.62 -5.73 10.50
CA VAL A 26 21.64 -4.66 10.66
C VAL A 26 21.02 -3.58 11.53
N ILE A 27 21.65 -3.33 12.68
CA ILE A 27 21.25 -2.31 13.66
C ILE A 27 22.34 -1.26 13.73
N GLY A 28 22.03 -0.05 13.27
CA GLY A 28 22.96 1.07 13.21
C GLY A 28 23.20 1.75 14.55
N ALA A 29 24.04 2.76 14.53
CA ALA A 29 24.33 3.61 15.68
C ALA A 29 23.06 4.35 16.16
N ASP A 30 23.04 4.73 17.44
CA ASP A 30 21.96 5.51 18.07
C ASP A 30 20.55 4.84 17.96
N VAL A 31 20.50 3.52 17.86
CA VAL A 31 19.27 2.74 17.88
C VAL A 31 18.98 2.25 19.31
N SER A 32 17.72 2.37 19.75
CA SER A 32 17.23 1.78 21.01
C SER A 32 16.07 0.84 20.72
N ILE A 33 16.10 -0.40 21.25
CA ILE A 33 15.08 -1.43 21.08
C ILE A 33 14.61 -1.90 22.45
N GLY A 34 13.30 -1.78 22.72
CA GLY A 34 12.68 -2.11 23.97
C GLY A 34 12.42 -3.61 24.18
N ALA A 35 11.98 -3.92 25.40
CA ALA A 35 11.78 -5.28 25.89
C ALA A 35 10.83 -6.12 25.01
N HIS A 36 11.13 -7.40 24.87
CA HIS A 36 10.32 -8.39 24.11
C HIS A 36 10.07 -8.05 22.64
N THR A 37 10.74 -7.02 22.11
CA THR A 37 10.65 -6.69 20.68
C THR A 37 11.46 -7.69 19.85
N GLY A 38 10.80 -8.25 18.81
CA GLY A 38 11.41 -9.24 17.94
C GLY A 38 11.58 -8.72 16.50
N LEU A 39 12.84 -8.66 16.06
CA LEU A 39 13.18 -8.44 14.65
C LEU A 39 13.39 -9.80 13.98
N LYS A 40 12.67 -10.06 12.90
CA LYS A 40 12.86 -11.27 12.09
C LYS A 40 14.14 -11.14 11.25
N ALA A 41 14.34 -11.98 10.25
CA ALA A 41 15.53 -11.93 9.40
C ALA A 41 15.58 -10.67 8.51
N HIS A 42 16.79 -10.19 8.21
CA HIS A 42 17.04 -9.11 7.23
C HIS A 42 16.32 -7.78 7.53
N VAL A 43 16.11 -7.44 8.78
CA VAL A 43 15.59 -6.12 9.17
C VAL A 43 16.76 -5.14 9.24
N TYR A 44 16.57 -3.96 8.67
CA TYR A 44 17.54 -2.87 8.71
C TYR A 44 17.01 -1.69 9.54
N VAL A 45 17.72 -1.32 10.58
CA VAL A 45 17.36 -0.19 11.45
C VAL A 45 18.52 0.80 11.50
N GLU A 46 18.25 2.05 11.13
CA GLU A 46 19.22 3.14 11.17
C GLU A 46 18.81 4.20 12.21
N GLY A 47 19.74 4.67 12.98
CA GLY A 47 19.45 5.69 14.01
C GLY A 47 19.63 7.13 13.53
N PRO A 48 19.15 8.10 14.32
CA PRO A 48 18.51 7.94 15.64
C PRO A 48 17.12 7.31 15.56
N THR A 49 16.94 6.15 16.17
CA THR A 49 15.65 5.42 16.16
C THR A 49 15.36 4.82 17.53
N THR A 50 14.15 5.03 18.02
CA THR A 50 13.67 4.36 19.24
C THR A 50 12.48 3.47 18.88
N ILE A 51 12.57 2.20 19.26
CA ILE A 51 11.52 1.18 19.11
C ILE A 51 11.10 0.73 20.50
N GLY A 52 9.82 0.84 20.82
CA GLY A 52 9.27 0.42 22.11
C GLY A 52 9.27 -1.09 22.31
N GLU A 53 8.38 -1.55 23.18
CA GLU A 53 8.33 -2.94 23.66
C GLU A 53 7.38 -3.79 22.84
N GLU A 54 7.57 -5.13 22.85
CA GLU A 54 6.65 -6.12 22.28
C GLU A 54 6.33 -5.93 20.79
N ASN A 55 7.17 -5.21 20.04
CA ASN A 55 6.98 -5.08 18.60
C ASN A 55 7.41 -6.35 17.88
N ILE A 56 6.77 -6.66 16.76
CA ILE A 56 7.21 -7.70 15.82
C ILE A 56 7.48 -7.07 14.47
N ILE A 57 8.75 -7.09 14.06
CA ILE A 57 9.21 -6.52 12.79
C ILE A 57 9.61 -7.65 11.85
N TYR A 58 8.95 -7.72 10.71
CA TYR A 58 9.06 -8.82 9.75
C TYR A 58 10.20 -8.58 8.73
N PRO A 59 10.59 -9.62 7.97
CA PRO A 59 11.76 -9.56 7.11
C PRO A 59 11.72 -8.43 6.08
N TYR A 60 12.91 -7.91 5.75
CA TYR A 60 13.14 -6.87 4.75
C TYR A 60 12.48 -5.52 5.06
N THR A 61 12.05 -5.31 6.29
CA THR A 61 11.61 -4.00 6.76
C THR A 61 12.80 -3.08 6.98
N THR A 62 12.67 -1.82 6.57
CA THR A 62 13.66 -0.76 6.85
C THR A 62 13.06 0.32 7.75
N VAL A 63 13.78 0.69 8.79
CA VAL A 63 13.33 1.67 9.80
C VAL A 63 14.37 2.74 10.00
N GLY A 64 13.95 3.99 10.04
CA GLY A 64 14.81 5.12 10.37
C GLY A 64 15.77 5.53 9.27
N VAL A 65 15.62 5.04 8.05
CA VAL A 65 16.48 5.40 6.91
C VAL A 65 16.24 6.84 6.46
N ALA A 66 17.22 7.38 5.71
CA ALA A 66 17.14 8.74 5.17
C ALA A 66 15.86 8.98 4.35
N PRO A 67 15.23 10.14 4.49
CA PRO A 67 14.05 10.52 3.70
C PRO A 67 14.31 10.53 2.20
N GLN A 68 13.29 10.21 1.42
CA GLN A 68 13.27 10.40 -0.04
C GLN A 68 12.83 11.85 -0.36
N ASP A 69 13.49 12.81 0.25
CA ASP A 69 13.25 14.23 0.05
C ASP A 69 14.53 14.91 -0.46
N LEU A 70 14.44 15.60 -1.59
CA LEU A 70 15.57 16.32 -2.19
C LEU A 70 16.10 17.46 -1.31
N LYS A 71 15.35 17.90 -0.32
CA LYS A 71 15.75 18.93 0.65
C LYS A 71 16.45 18.38 1.88
N TYR A 72 16.52 17.05 2.02
CA TYR A 72 17.23 16.43 3.11
C TYR A 72 18.73 16.48 2.87
N HIS A 73 19.50 17.01 3.83
CA HIS A 73 20.94 17.19 3.73
C HIS A 73 21.74 16.43 4.80
N GLY A 74 21.10 15.42 5.44
CA GLY A 74 21.77 14.60 6.46
C GLY A 74 21.60 15.12 7.89
N GLU A 75 20.60 15.97 8.12
CA GLU A 75 20.26 16.44 9.47
C GLU A 75 19.88 15.28 10.39
N ARG A 76 20.21 15.45 11.68
CA ARG A 76 19.99 14.41 12.70
C ARG A 76 18.55 14.37 13.15
N ALA A 77 17.66 13.89 12.28
CA ALA A 77 16.24 13.67 12.57
C ALA A 77 16.01 12.24 13.11
N GLU A 78 14.86 12.02 13.73
CA GLU A 78 14.57 10.80 14.49
C GLU A 78 13.40 10.01 13.89
N THR A 79 13.35 8.72 14.29
CA THR A 79 12.17 7.85 14.16
C THR A 79 11.81 7.32 15.54
N ARG A 80 10.54 7.41 15.92
CA ARG A 80 10.03 6.87 17.18
C ARG A 80 8.86 5.93 16.91
N ILE A 81 8.99 4.68 17.37
CA ILE A 81 7.96 3.65 17.26
C ILE A 81 7.56 3.24 18.66
N GLY A 82 6.28 3.27 18.96
CA GLY A 82 5.70 2.81 20.22
C GLY A 82 5.80 1.30 20.40
N SER A 83 4.84 0.72 21.09
CA SER A 83 4.87 -0.68 21.54
C SER A 83 3.78 -1.52 20.88
N ARG A 84 3.97 -2.85 20.88
CA ARG A 84 3.00 -3.87 20.41
C ARG A 84 2.56 -3.72 18.94
N ASN A 85 3.39 -3.07 18.10
CA ASN A 85 3.14 -2.96 16.67
C ASN A 85 3.52 -4.25 15.94
N LYS A 86 2.77 -4.57 14.88
CA LYS A 86 3.11 -5.60 13.89
C LYS A 86 3.48 -4.94 12.59
N ILE A 87 4.78 -4.90 12.26
CA ILE A 87 5.33 -4.24 11.08
C ILE A 87 5.74 -5.34 10.11
N ARG A 88 4.95 -5.53 9.05
CA ARG A 88 5.07 -6.63 8.11
C ARG A 88 6.21 -6.42 7.11
N GLU A 89 6.37 -7.41 6.25
CA GLU A 89 7.48 -7.53 5.30
C GLU A 89 7.54 -6.33 4.36
N PHE A 90 8.77 -5.90 4.06
CA PHE A 90 9.05 -4.82 3.09
C PHE A 90 8.41 -3.46 3.45
N VAL A 91 8.05 -3.24 4.70
CA VAL A 91 7.62 -1.92 5.16
C VAL A 91 8.82 -0.99 5.21
N THR A 92 8.63 0.26 4.79
CA THR A 92 9.67 1.29 4.84
C THR A 92 9.21 2.46 5.72
N ILE A 93 10.05 2.86 6.69
CA ILE A 93 9.76 3.95 7.62
C ILE A 93 10.96 4.89 7.62
N HIS A 94 10.75 6.14 7.18
CA HIS A 94 11.78 7.15 7.10
C HIS A 94 11.80 8.03 8.34
N ARG A 95 12.98 8.56 8.69
CA ARG A 95 13.14 9.56 9.75
C ARG A 95 12.53 10.91 9.36
N GLY A 96 12.39 11.83 10.29
CA GLY A 96 11.89 13.18 10.04
C GLY A 96 12.85 14.07 9.24
N THR A 97 12.42 15.32 9.02
CA THR A 97 13.20 16.38 8.38
C THR A 97 13.10 17.70 9.18
N THR A 98 13.95 18.67 8.88
CA THR A 98 13.87 20.01 9.49
C THR A 98 12.54 20.70 9.23
N GLY A 99 11.89 20.40 8.11
CA GLY A 99 10.60 20.97 7.72
C GLY A 99 9.38 20.44 8.50
N GLY A 100 9.53 19.30 9.22
CA GLY A 100 8.43 18.62 9.89
C GLY A 100 8.62 18.34 11.39
N GLY A 101 9.55 19.03 12.04
CA GLY A 101 9.76 18.85 13.48
C GLY A 101 10.78 17.78 13.82
N MET A 102 11.55 17.30 12.86
CA MET A 102 12.71 16.41 13.05
C MET A 102 12.34 14.98 13.50
N VAL A 103 11.08 14.57 13.40
CA VAL A 103 10.66 13.24 13.89
C VAL A 103 9.50 12.65 13.11
N THR A 104 9.63 11.37 12.77
CA THR A 104 8.53 10.51 12.34
C THR A 104 8.07 9.66 13.52
N THR A 105 6.78 9.60 13.80
CA THR A 105 6.24 8.87 14.96
C THR A 105 5.21 7.84 14.57
N ILE A 106 5.27 6.67 15.20
CA ILE A 106 4.28 5.60 15.13
C ILE A 106 3.87 5.27 16.56
N GLY A 107 2.57 5.32 16.85
CA GLY A 107 2.01 4.97 18.16
C GLY A 107 2.06 3.47 18.46
N ASP A 108 1.13 3.02 19.26
CA ASP A 108 1.08 1.65 19.78
C ASP A 108 0.05 0.79 19.03
N GLU A 109 0.25 -0.54 19.07
CA GLU A 109 -0.74 -1.54 18.65
C GLU A 109 -1.21 -1.42 17.18
N ASN A 110 -0.34 -0.91 16.32
CA ASN A 110 -0.64 -0.77 14.90
C ASN A 110 -0.33 -2.05 14.12
N LEU A 111 -1.08 -2.28 13.05
CA LEU A 111 -0.79 -3.26 12.02
C LEU A 111 -0.39 -2.55 10.72
N LEU A 112 0.89 -2.59 10.39
CA LEU A 112 1.43 -2.09 9.12
C LEU A 112 1.63 -3.30 8.21
N MET A 113 0.72 -3.50 7.24
CA MET A 113 0.80 -4.65 6.35
C MET A 113 1.92 -4.46 5.31
N ALA A 114 2.26 -5.55 4.63
CA ALA A 114 3.39 -5.62 3.73
C ALA A 114 3.38 -4.52 2.66
N TYR A 115 4.59 -4.00 2.36
CA TYR A 115 4.84 -2.92 1.41
C TYR A 115 4.25 -1.56 1.78
N SER A 116 3.78 -1.35 3.01
CA SER A 116 3.37 0.00 3.45
C SER A 116 4.59 0.92 3.51
N HIS A 117 4.39 2.18 3.13
CA HIS A 117 5.42 3.22 3.18
C HIS A 117 5.00 4.36 4.10
N ILE A 118 5.84 4.67 5.06
CA ILE A 118 5.71 5.78 5.99
C ILE A 118 6.84 6.76 5.70
N ALA A 119 6.53 7.87 5.03
CA ALA A 119 7.50 8.90 4.70
C ALA A 119 7.90 9.71 5.94
N HIS A 120 8.79 10.66 5.74
CA HIS A 120 9.29 11.56 6.76
C HIS A 120 8.19 12.42 7.41
N ASP A 121 8.36 12.73 8.68
CA ASP A 121 7.46 13.62 9.44
C ASP A 121 5.99 13.15 9.51
N VAL A 122 5.75 11.86 9.25
CA VAL A 122 4.44 11.24 9.46
C VAL A 122 4.21 11.03 10.94
N HIS A 123 3.01 11.34 11.40
CA HIS A 123 2.53 11.04 12.75
C HIS A 123 1.38 10.04 12.68
N LEU A 124 1.65 8.77 12.93
CA LEU A 124 0.67 7.69 13.00
C LEU A 124 0.25 7.46 14.45
N GLY A 125 -1.04 7.54 14.73
CA GLY A 125 -1.62 7.24 16.04
C GLY A 125 -1.51 5.77 16.44
N SER A 126 -2.36 5.34 17.34
CA SER A 126 -2.39 3.98 17.87
C SER A 126 -3.58 3.18 17.34
N HIS A 127 -3.49 1.84 17.38
CA HIS A 127 -4.53 0.90 16.94
C HIS A 127 -4.93 1.05 15.45
N CYS A 128 -4.06 1.60 14.64
CA CYS A 128 -4.31 1.81 13.21
C CYS A 128 -4.00 0.55 12.39
N VAL A 129 -4.70 0.42 11.26
CA VAL A 129 -4.42 -0.62 10.27
C VAL A 129 -4.09 0.04 8.95
N LEU A 130 -2.87 -0.12 8.48
CA LEU A 130 -2.46 0.21 7.13
C LEU A 130 -2.41 -1.09 6.32
N ALA A 131 -3.33 -1.27 5.39
CA ALA A 131 -3.36 -2.46 4.54
C ALA A 131 -2.20 -2.47 3.52
N ASN A 132 -2.04 -3.57 2.79
CA ASN A 132 -0.91 -3.77 1.87
C ASN A 132 -0.72 -2.59 0.90
N GLY A 133 0.51 -2.12 0.77
CA GLY A 133 0.89 -1.09 -0.20
C GLY A 133 0.32 0.31 0.09
N VAL A 134 -0.18 0.57 1.29
CA VAL A 134 -0.56 1.94 1.69
C VAL A 134 0.68 2.83 1.67
N THR A 135 0.57 3.99 1.04
CA THR A 135 1.67 4.95 0.91
C THR A 135 1.28 6.27 1.56
N LEU A 136 1.96 6.61 2.66
CA LEU A 136 1.83 7.90 3.33
C LEU A 136 2.97 8.81 2.85
N ALA A 137 2.62 9.91 2.20
CA ALA A 137 3.60 10.94 1.86
C ALA A 137 4.02 11.74 3.11
N GLY A 138 5.01 12.63 2.97
CA GLY A 138 5.53 13.40 4.10
C GLY A 138 4.49 14.22 4.84
N HIS A 139 4.67 14.40 6.15
CA HIS A 139 3.82 15.24 7.02
C HIS A 139 2.36 14.79 7.16
N VAL A 140 2.04 13.55 6.81
CA VAL A 140 0.68 13.00 7.01
C VAL A 140 0.44 12.71 8.48
N ILE A 141 -0.76 13.02 8.96
CA ILE A 141 -1.19 12.74 10.33
C ILE A 141 -2.34 11.73 10.29
N ILE A 142 -2.19 10.62 10.98
CA ILE A 142 -3.23 9.57 11.10
C ILE A 142 -3.69 9.50 12.56
N GLY A 143 -4.97 9.73 12.80
CA GLY A 143 -5.56 9.60 14.14
C GLY A 143 -5.78 8.13 14.52
N ASP A 144 -5.93 7.89 15.82
CA ASP A 144 -6.09 6.55 16.39
C ASP A 144 -7.26 5.79 15.76
N TRP A 145 -7.11 4.46 15.67
CA TRP A 145 -8.14 3.55 15.18
C TRP A 145 -8.51 3.75 13.70
N ALA A 146 -7.71 4.47 12.94
CA ALA A 146 -7.95 4.62 11.51
C ALA A 146 -7.60 3.32 10.76
N VAL A 147 -8.41 2.99 9.76
CA VAL A 147 -8.19 1.85 8.87
C VAL A 147 -8.01 2.35 7.44
N ILE A 148 -6.87 2.09 6.85
CA ILE A 148 -6.54 2.51 5.49
C ILE A 148 -6.47 1.27 4.59
N GLY A 149 -7.35 1.24 3.59
CA GLY A 149 -7.45 0.13 2.63
C GLY A 149 -6.25 0.02 1.70
N ALA A 150 -6.03 -1.18 1.17
CA ALA A 150 -4.85 -1.52 0.38
C ALA A 150 -4.64 -0.59 -0.83
N PHE A 151 -3.36 -0.33 -1.16
CA PHE A 151 -2.93 0.49 -2.30
C PHE A 151 -3.51 1.92 -2.30
N THR A 152 -3.82 2.44 -1.12
CA THR A 152 -4.24 3.83 -0.94
C THR A 152 -3.01 4.72 -0.84
N GLY A 153 -2.99 5.80 -1.64
CA GLY A 153 -2.01 6.88 -1.53
C GLY A 153 -2.60 8.07 -0.79
N ILE A 154 -1.86 8.60 0.19
CA ILE A 154 -2.25 9.80 0.95
C ILE A 154 -1.25 10.91 0.67
N HIS A 155 -1.74 12.01 0.10
CA HIS A 155 -0.95 13.18 -0.27
C HIS A 155 -0.35 13.86 0.97
N GLN A 156 0.82 14.47 0.81
CA GLN A 156 1.51 15.19 1.87
C GLN A 156 0.60 16.22 2.58
N PHE A 157 0.79 16.36 3.88
CA PHE A 157 0.05 17.27 4.78
C PHE A 157 -1.42 16.91 5.00
N CYS A 158 -1.96 15.85 4.40
CA CYS A 158 -3.32 15.40 4.70
C CYS A 158 -3.41 14.81 6.12
N ARG A 159 -4.58 14.99 6.73
CA ARG A 159 -4.91 14.41 8.02
C ARG A 159 -6.04 13.39 7.86
N ILE A 160 -5.88 12.26 8.49
CA ILE A 160 -6.89 11.21 8.56
C ILE A 160 -7.42 11.16 9.98
N GLY A 161 -8.71 11.47 10.15
CA GLY A 161 -9.34 11.54 11.47
C GLY A 161 -9.42 10.17 12.15
N LYS A 162 -9.45 10.17 13.49
CA LYS A 162 -9.58 8.94 14.28
C LYS A 162 -10.84 8.15 13.93
N HIS A 163 -10.78 6.82 14.07
CA HIS A 163 -11.88 5.90 13.79
C HIS A 163 -12.42 6.02 12.35
N SER A 164 -11.67 6.56 11.42
CA SER A 164 -12.09 6.63 10.02
C SER A 164 -11.71 5.36 9.27
N MET A 165 -12.44 5.08 8.20
CA MET A 165 -12.15 4.01 7.26
C MET A 165 -11.96 4.58 5.87
N VAL A 166 -10.80 4.36 5.26
CA VAL A 166 -10.50 4.72 3.87
C VAL A 166 -10.48 3.45 3.02
N GLY A 167 -11.35 3.37 2.02
CA GLY A 167 -11.40 2.23 1.11
C GLY A 167 -10.12 2.09 0.28
N GLY A 168 -9.74 0.86 -0.04
CA GLY A 168 -8.52 0.60 -0.82
C GLY A 168 -8.55 1.23 -2.21
N TYR A 169 -7.37 1.37 -2.83
CA TYR A 169 -7.15 2.04 -4.13
C TYR A 169 -7.66 3.49 -4.16
N SER A 170 -7.68 4.14 -3.01
CA SER A 170 -8.06 5.55 -2.91
C SER A 170 -6.85 6.45 -3.09
N VAL A 171 -7.07 7.62 -3.70
CA VAL A 171 -6.11 8.72 -3.72
C VAL A 171 -6.68 9.84 -2.86
N ILE A 172 -6.08 10.06 -1.70
CA ILE A 172 -6.52 11.05 -0.72
C ILE A 172 -5.67 12.31 -0.88
N THR A 173 -6.32 13.41 -1.28
CA THR A 173 -5.69 14.72 -1.49
C THR A 173 -6.23 15.81 -0.56
N GLN A 174 -7.15 15.44 0.33
CA GLN A 174 -7.77 16.32 1.33
C GLN A 174 -7.93 15.55 2.66
N ASP A 175 -8.18 16.28 3.74
CA ASP A 175 -8.39 15.69 5.05
C ASP A 175 -9.62 14.77 5.08
N VAL A 176 -9.49 13.62 5.73
CA VAL A 176 -10.60 12.68 5.97
C VAL A 176 -11.18 12.93 7.37
N MET A 177 -12.47 13.16 7.42
CA MET A 177 -13.15 13.43 8.69
C MET A 177 -13.09 12.23 9.65
N PRO A 178 -12.94 12.45 10.95
CA PRO A 178 -13.02 11.38 11.93
C PRO A 178 -14.39 10.67 11.86
N PHE A 179 -14.40 9.36 12.20
CA PHE A 179 -15.59 8.50 12.23
C PHE A 179 -16.27 8.29 10.87
N SER A 180 -15.65 8.73 9.77
CA SER A 180 -16.22 8.61 8.43
C SER A 180 -15.74 7.39 7.70
N THR A 181 -16.53 6.93 6.72
CA THR A 181 -16.08 6.01 5.67
C THR A 181 -15.90 6.79 4.38
N THR A 182 -14.68 6.81 3.86
CA THR A 182 -14.32 7.49 2.62
C THR A 182 -13.90 6.45 1.59
N VAL A 183 -14.51 6.51 0.40
CA VAL A 183 -14.16 5.64 -0.72
C VAL A 183 -14.00 6.50 -1.97
N SER A 184 -12.96 6.23 -2.77
CA SER A 184 -12.87 6.80 -4.11
C SER A 184 -13.97 6.21 -4.98
N LYS A 185 -14.59 7.05 -5.83
CA LYS A 185 -15.46 6.54 -6.88
C LYS A 185 -14.66 5.58 -7.75
N ARG A 186 -15.15 4.36 -7.89
CA ARG A 186 -14.53 3.32 -8.72
C ARG A 186 -15.35 3.16 -9.97
N ASP A 187 -15.22 4.09 -10.88
CA ASP A 187 -15.78 3.94 -12.22
C ASP A 187 -14.76 3.13 -13.06
N ASN A 188 -14.72 1.80 -12.80
CA ASN A 188 -14.07 0.92 -13.75
C ASN A 188 -14.96 0.88 -14.98
N SER A 189 -14.43 1.21 -16.15
CA SER A 189 -15.15 1.17 -17.41
C SER A 189 -14.32 0.53 -18.50
N VAL A 190 -14.99 -0.18 -19.40
CA VAL A 190 -14.38 -0.72 -20.61
C VAL A 190 -14.25 0.40 -21.65
N PHE A 191 -13.03 0.70 -22.05
CA PHE A 191 -12.76 1.73 -23.06
C PHE A 191 -13.01 1.23 -24.49
N GLY A 192 -12.78 -0.05 -24.74
CA GLY A 192 -12.93 -0.72 -26.03
C GLY A 192 -12.06 -1.97 -26.13
N ALA A 193 -11.89 -2.51 -27.32
CA ALA A 193 -10.99 -3.63 -27.54
C ALA A 193 -9.53 -3.24 -27.30
N ASN A 194 -8.73 -4.17 -26.82
CA ASN A 194 -7.27 -4.01 -26.68
C ASN A 194 -6.58 -4.16 -28.05
N SER A 195 -6.93 -3.28 -29.01
CA SER A 195 -6.52 -3.38 -30.41
C SER A 195 -5.01 -3.55 -30.56
N THR A 196 -4.21 -2.69 -29.94
CA THR A 196 -2.75 -2.77 -29.99
C THR A 196 -2.19 -4.10 -29.47
N GLY A 197 -2.77 -4.64 -28.40
CA GLY A 197 -2.36 -5.92 -27.84
C GLY A 197 -2.71 -7.09 -28.75
N LEU A 198 -3.87 -7.04 -29.39
CA LEU A 198 -4.33 -8.07 -30.33
C LEU A 198 -3.53 -8.04 -31.63
N GLU A 199 -3.28 -6.86 -32.22
CA GLU A 199 -2.42 -6.70 -33.40
C GLU A 199 -1.02 -7.28 -33.17
N ARG A 200 -0.38 -6.97 -32.04
CA ARG A 200 0.95 -7.50 -31.68
C ARG A 200 0.97 -9.01 -31.53
N ARG A 201 -0.16 -9.65 -31.27
CA ARG A 201 -0.34 -11.11 -31.18
C ARG A 201 -0.78 -11.75 -32.49
N GLY A 202 -0.91 -10.96 -33.57
CA GLY A 202 -1.25 -11.45 -34.90
C GLY A 202 -2.72 -11.76 -35.13
N PHE A 203 -3.63 -11.15 -34.35
CA PHE A 203 -5.06 -11.26 -34.62
C PHE A 203 -5.43 -10.56 -35.93
N ASP A 204 -6.39 -11.14 -36.67
CA ASP A 204 -6.92 -10.55 -37.87
C ASP A 204 -7.54 -9.17 -37.58
N PRO A 205 -7.20 -8.12 -38.35
CA PRO A 205 -7.80 -6.80 -38.22
C PRO A 205 -9.34 -6.81 -38.24
N ILE A 206 -9.96 -7.70 -39.01
CA ILE A 206 -11.41 -7.86 -39.06
C ILE A 206 -11.95 -8.42 -37.74
N ALA A 207 -11.26 -9.40 -37.13
CA ALA A 207 -11.64 -9.91 -35.82
C ALA A 207 -11.53 -8.84 -34.71
N ILE A 208 -10.52 -7.98 -34.80
CA ILE A 208 -10.36 -6.82 -33.89
C ILE A 208 -11.49 -5.83 -34.05
N GLU A 209 -11.90 -5.54 -35.28
CA GLU A 209 -13.05 -4.67 -35.56
C GLU A 209 -14.35 -5.25 -35.03
N HIS A 210 -14.60 -6.55 -35.20
CA HIS A 210 -15.76 -7.24 -34.64
C HIS A 210 -15.79 -7.13 -33.11
N LEU A 211 -14.69 -7.37 -32.44
CA LEU A 211 -14.55 -7.21 -30.99
C LEU A 211 -14.81 -5.76 -30.53
N GLN A 212 -14.28 -4.79 -31.26
CA GLN A 212 -14.51 -3.36 -30.97
C GLN A 212 -15.99 -3.00 -31.07
N ASN A 213 -16.70 -3.50 -32.10
CA ASN A 213 -18.12 -3.28 -32.29
C ASN A 213 -18.96 -3.98 -31.22
N ALA A 214 -18.63 -5.21 -30.85
CA ALA A 214 -19.30 -5.96 -29.77
C ALA A 214 -19.16 -5.24 -28.43
N LEU A 215 -17.95 -4.82 -28.06
CA LEU A 215 -17.71 -4.07 -26.83
C LEU A 215 -18.41 -2.72 -26.81
N ARG A 216 -18.55 -2.04 -27.96
CA ARG A 216 -19.33 -0.81 -28.07
C ARG A 216 -20.82 -1.04 -27.79
N LEU A 217 -21.39 -2.12 -28.28
CA LEU A 217 -22.79 -2.50 -27.98
C LEU A 217 -22.99 -2.79 -26.49
N LEU A 218 -22.04 -3.47 -25.84
CA LEU A 218 -22.08 -3.80 -24.42
C LEU A 218 -21.95 -2.58 -23.49
N THR A 219 -21.17 -1.56 -23.88
CA THR A 219 -20.76 -0.48 -22.97
C THR A 219 -21.39 0.87 -23.28
N ARG A 220 -21.68 1.19 -24.54
CA ARG A 220 -22.10 2.55 -24.97
C ARG A 220 -23.51 2.65 -25.52
N ALA A 221 -24.16 1.53 -25.84
CA ALA A 221 -25.48 1.53 -26.51
C ALA A 221 -26.66 1.71 -25.56
N LYS A 222 -26.43 1.95 -24.26
CA LYS A 222 -27.48 2.05 -23.22
C LYS A 222 -28.41 0.82 -23.15
N LEU A 223 -27.91 -0.34 -23.53
CA LEU A 223 -28.61 -1.61 -23.47
C LEU A 223 -28.31 -2.34 -22.15
N ASN A 224 -29.24 -3.15 -21.68
CA ASN A 224 -28.88 -4.14 -20.67
C ASN A 224 -28.05 -5.28 -21.31
N THR A 225 -27.47 -6.16 -20.48
CA THR A 225 -26.56 -7.19 -20.98
C THR A 225 -27.23 -8.16 -21.96
N SER A 226 -28.44 -8.61 -21.67
CA SER A 226 -29.17 -9.54 -22.55
C SER A 226 -29.48 -8.91 -23.91
N GLN A 227 -29.99 -7.69 -23.93
CA GLN A 227 -30.25 -6.95 -25.17
C GLN A 227 -28.96 -6.70 -25.98
N ALA A 228 -27.84 -6.45 -25.31
CA ALA A 228 -26.56 -6.26 -26.00
C ALA A 228 -26.09 -7.59 -26.63
N ILE A 229 -26.24 -8.71 -25.93
CA ILE A 229 -25.90 -10.04 -26.46
C ILE A 229 -26.75 -10.35 -27.70
N GLU A 230 -28.10 -10.20 -27.62
CA GLU A 230 -29.00 -10.41 -28.75
C GLU A 230 -28.60 -9.58 -29.99
N ARG A 231 -28.21 -8.32 -29.77
CA ARG A 231 -27.74 -7.47 -30.87
C ARG A 231 -26.40 -7.88 -31.44
N ILE A 232 -25.48 -8.32 -30.59
CA ILE A 232 -24.18 -8.85 -31.06
C ILE A 232 -24.38 -10.07 -31.91
N GLU A 233 -25.22 -11.02 -31.49
CA GLU A 233 -25.52 -12.23 -32.23
C GLU A 233 -26.22 -11.95 -33.57
N ALA A 234 -27.05 -10.88 -33.65
CA ALA A 234 -27.74 -10.48 -34.86
C ALA A 234 -26.91 -9.66 -35.85
N GLU A 235 -25.99 -8.81 -35.36
CA GLU A 235 -25.32 -7.80 -36.16
C GLU A 235 -23.82 -8.11 -36.45
N ILE A 236 -23.19 -8.98 -35.66
CA ILE A 236 -21.76 -9.26 -35.76
C ILE A 236 -21.52 -10.73 -36.11
N PRO A 237 -20.67 -11.03 -37.12
CA PRO A 237 -20.36 -12.39 -37.48
C PRO A 237 -19.86 -13.23 -36.31
N ALA A 238 -20.36 -14.46 -36.21
CA ALA A 238 -19.96 -15.42 -35.18
C ALA A 238 -18.53 -15.92 -35.48
N THR A 239 -17.53 -15.25 -34.91
CA THR A 239 -16.12 -15.68 -34.91
C THR A 239 -15.78 -16.36 -33.58
N PRO A 240 -14.67 -17.14 -33.51
CA PRO A 240 -14.23 -17.72 -32.25
C PRO A 240 -14.09 -16.70 -31.11
N GLU A 241 -13.56 -15.51 -31.40
CA GLU A 241 -13.35 -14.44 -30.43
C GLU A 241 -14.69 -13.86 -29.92
N ILE A 242 -15.69 -13.73 -30.78
CA ILE A 242 -17.03 -13.28 -30.38
C ILE A 242 -17.72 -14.36 -29.55
N ALA A 243 -17.59 -15.63 -29.93
CA ALA A 243 -18.11 -16.74 -29.14
C ALA A 243 -17.50 -16.80 -27.74
N ASP A 244 -16.18 -16.64 -27.62
CA ASP A 244 -15.46 -16.59 -26.34
C ASP A 244 -15.92 -15.40 -25.48
N LEU A 245 -16.08 -14.22 -26.08
CA LEU A 245 -16.57 -13.03 -25.40
C LEU A 245 -17.96 -13.25 -24.82
N LEU A 246 -18.89 -13.77 -25.61
CA LEU A 246 -20.26 -14.02 -25.18
C LEU A 246 -20.33 -15.12 -24.12
N ALA A 247 -19.61 -16.23 -24.29
CA ALA A 247 -19.53 -17.30 -23.29
C ALA A 247 -19.00 -16.79 -21.94
N PHE A 248 -17.97 -15.94 -21.96
CA PHE A 248 -17.45 -15.32 -20.74
C PHE A 248 -18.51 -14.47 -20.03
N ILE A 249 -19.24 -13.63 -20.78
CA ILE A 249 -20.28 -12.76 -20.21
C ILE A 249 -21.43 -13.59 -19.63
N GLN A 250 -21.85 -14.61 -20.33
CA GLN A 250 -22.96 -15.47 -19.93
C GLN A 250 -22.63 -16.32 -18.69
N SER A 251 -21.36 -16.74 -18.52
CA SER A 251 -20.91 -17.50 -17.37
C SER A 251 -20.58 -16.65 -16.15
N SER A 252 -20.63 -15.33 -16.25
CA SER A 252 -20.24 -14.42 -15.15
C SER A 252 -21.33 -14.35 -14.08
N GLU A 253 -21.04 -14.90 -12.89
CA GLU A 253 -21.91 -14.82 -11.70
C GLU A 253 -21.95 -13.43 -11.06
N ARG A 254 -20.88 -12.64 -11.21
CA ARG A 254 -20.73 -11.30 -10.59
C ARG A 254 -21.04 -10.15 -11.54
N GLY A 255 -21.37 -10.44 -12.78
CA GLY A 255 -21.48 -9.46 -13.84
C GLY A 255 -20.12 -9.01 -14.39
N VAL A 256 -20.14 -8.26 -15.47
CA VAL A 256 -18.95 -7.74 -16.14
C VAL A 256 -18.88 -6.23 -16.03
N VAL A 257 -17.66 -5.69 -15.98
CA VAL A 257 -17.42 -4.24 -16.06
C VAL A 257 -17.86 -3.73 -17.42
N LYS A 258 -18.55 -2.59 -17.45
CA LYS A 258 -19.03 -1.94 -18.68
C LYS A 258 -18.48 -0.54 -18.88
#